data_8e06227433c64c5ccc647f872c26428f
#
_entry.id   8e06227433c64c5ccc647f872c26428f
#
_cell.length_a   1.000
_cell.length_b   1.000
_cell.length_c   1.000
_cell.angle_alpha   90.00
_cell.angle_beta   90.00
_cell.angle_gamma   90.00
#
_symmetry.space_group_name_H-M   'P 1'
#
loop_
_entity.id
_entity.type
_entity.pdbx_description
1 polymer ?
#
loop_
_entity_poly.entity_id
_entity_poly.type
_entity_poly.pdbx_seq_one_letter_code
_entity_poly.pdbx_strand_id
1 'polypeptide(L)' 'MLTIKVNFYAQNNNKLLHTLNLEVEDNSNYAAVVYNRCDRIAEEIERDLKCGNVYYTF' A
#
# COMPACT_ATOMS: atom_id res chain seq x y z
N MET A 1 18.29 3.93 5.88
CA MET A 1 17.05 3.40 5.29
C MET A 1 15.92 4.39 5.43
N LEU A 2 15.03 4.43 4.46
CA LEU A 2 13.84 5.26 4.53
C LEU A 2 12.68 4.47 5.10
N THR A 3 11.89 5.11 5.98
CA THR A 3 10.63 4.55 6.45
C THR A 3 9.50 5.30 5.73
N ILE A 4 8.69 4.55 4.98
CA ILE A 4 7.60 5.12 4.20
C ILE A 4 6.28 4.64 4.76
N LYS A 5 5.44 5.59 5.17
CA LYS A 5 4.11 5.29 5.66
C LYS A 5 3.14 5.18 4.50
N VAL A 6 2.50 4.03 4.37
CA VAL A 6 1.54 3.76 3.29
C VAL A 6 0.16 3.55 3.90
N ASN A 7 -0.82 4.26 3.37
CA ASN A 7 -2.22 4.12 3.77
C ASN A 7 -3.01 3.45 2.65
N PHE A 8 -3.80 2.43 3.00
CA PHE A 8 -4.62 1.69 2.06
C PHE A 8 -6.08 2.03 2.27
N TYR A 9 -6.79 2.33 1.18
CA TYR A 9 -8.19 2.79 1.22
C TYR A 9 -9.06 1.95 0.30
N ALA A 10 -10.32 1.77 0.70
CA ALA A 10 -11.34 1.20 -0.20
C ALA A 10 -11.73 2.26 -1.23
N GLN A 11 -11.65 1.92 -2.52
CA GLN A 11 -11.90 2.87 -3.59
C GLN A 11 -13.36 3.33 -3.64
N ASN A 12 -14.30 2.47 -3.25
CA ASN A 12 -15.72 2.78 -3.35
C ASN A 12 -16.21 3.81 -2.33
N ASN A 13 -15.57 3.92 -1.16
CA ASN A 13 -16.01 4.85 -0.11
C ASN A 13 -14.87 5.65 0.52
N ASN A 14 -13.64 5.50 0.02
CA ASN A 14 -12.44 6.19 0.51
C ASN A 14 -12.16 5.94 2.00
N LYS A 15 -12.60 4.79 2.52
CA LYS A 15 -12.40 4.45 3.91
C LYS A 15 -11.00 3.85 4.11
N LEU A 16 -10.29 4.31 5.14
CA LEU A 16 -8.99 3.78 5.50
C LEU A 16 -9.14 2.33 5.98
N LEU A 17 -8.43 1.40 5.35
CA LEU A 17 -8.47 -0.02 5.67
C LEU A 17 -7.25 -0.48 6.44
N HIS A 18 -6.08 0.06 6.11
CA HIS A 18 -4.82 -0.42 6.67
C HIS A 18 -3.74 0.64 6.53
N THR A 19 -2.84 0.67 7.50
CA THR A 19 -1.65 1.52 7.45
C THR A 19 -0.42 0.64 7.66
N LEU A 20 0.60 0.86 6.85
CA LEU A 20 1.82 0.07 6.89
C LEU A 20 3.03 0.99 6.83
N ASN A 21 4.04 0.69 7.63
CA ASN A 21 5.34 1.35 7.54
C ASN A 21 6.31 0.42 6.83
N LEU A 22 6.83 0.85 5.67
CA LEU A 22 7.81 0.11 4.89
C LEU A 22 9.19 0.68 5.09
N GLU A 23 10.16 -0.19 5.34
CA GLU A 23 11.56 0.21 5.34
C GLU A 23 12.18 -0.18 4.00
N VAL A 24 12.76 0.81 3.32
CA VAL A 24 13.36 0.62 2.01
C VAL A 24 14.73 1.31 1.97
N GLU A 25 15.57 0.88 1.06
CA GLU A 25 16.86 1.52 0.86
C GLU A 25 16.67 2.91 0.26
N ASP A 26 17.49 3.86 0.71
CA ASP A 26 17.48 5.22 0.19
C ASP A 26 18.27 5.27 -1.12
N ASN A 27 17.62 4.92 -2.22
CA ASN A 27 18.21 4.97 -3.55
C ASN A 27 17.16 5.44 -4.57
N SER A 28 17.59 5.61 -5.81
CA SER A 28 16.73 6.14 -6.88
C SER A 28 15.57 5.22 -7.26
N ASN A 29 15.63 3.94 -6.87
CA ASN A 29 14.62 2.95 -7.21
C ASN A 29 13.64 2.66 -6.07
N TYR A 30 13.69 3.43 -4.99
CA TYR A 30 12.86 3.12 -3.81
C TYR A 30 11.36 3.11 -4.15
N ALA A 31 10.91 4.00 -5.04
CA ALA A 31 9.51 4.08 -5.40
C ALA A 31 9.01 2.80 -6.08
N ALA A 32 9.83 2.21 -6.96
CA ALA A 32 9.47 0.95 -7.62
C ALA A 32 9.30 -0.18 -6.60
N VAL A 33 10.18 -0.25 -5.60
CA VAL A 33 10.08 -1.25 -4.53
C VAL A 33 8.81 -1.06 -3.73
N VAL A 34 8.48 0.19 -3.39
CA VAL A 34 7.27 0.52 -2.64
C VAL A 34 6.03 0.10 -3.44
N TYR A 35 5.96 0.46 -4.72
CA TYR A 35 4.82 0.08 -5.57
C TYR A 35 4.66 -1.43 -5.65
N ASN A 36 5.74 -2.18 -5.86
CA ASN A 36 5.67 -3.64 -5.96
C ASN A 36 5.11 -4.27 -4.68
N ARG A 37 5.58 -3.82 -3.53
CA ARG A 37 5.12 -4.34 -2.24
C ARG A 37 3.68 -3.93 -1.96
N CYS A 38 3.32 -2.68 -2.24
CA CYS A 38 1.98 -2.16 -1.99
C CYS A 38 0.94 -2.81 -2.89
N ASP A 39 1.26 -3.06 -4.14
CA ASP A 39 0.35 -3.75 -5.06
C ASP A 39 -0.01 -5.14 -4.54
N ARG A 40 0.97 -5.88 -4.04
CA ARG A 40 0.73 -7.21 -3.48
C ARG A 40 -0.14 -7.14 -2.23
N ILE A 41 0.15 -6.18 -1.35
CA ILE A 41 -0.62 -6.02 -0.11
C ILE A 41 -2.05 -5.60 -0.42
N ALA A 42 -2.25 -4.69 -1.39
CA ALA A 42 -3.57 -4.27 -1.82
C ALA A 42 -4.39 -5.46 -2.35
N GLU A 43 -3.77 -6.33 -3.14
CA GLU A 43 -4.43 -7.55 -3.63
C GLU A 43 -4.85 -8.47 -2.48
N GLU A 44 -4.02 -8.63 -1.47
CA GLU A 44 -4.35 -9.43 -0.30
C GLU A 44 -5.52 -8.84 0.47
N ILE A 45 -5.54 -7.53 0.65
CA ILE A 45 -6.64 -6.84 1.33
C ILE A 45 -7.94 -7.02 0.54
N GLU A 46 -7.91 -6.86 -0.77
CA GLU A 46 -9.08 -7.06 -1.63
C GLU A 46 -9.64 -8.47 -1.48
N ARG A 47 -8.77 -9.47 -1.42
CA ARG A 47 -9.17 -10.86 -1.28
C ARG A 47 -9.77 -11.14 0.10
N ASP A 48 -9.12 -10.65 1.15
CA ASP A 48 -9.51 -10.96 2.52
C ASP A 48 -10.78 -10.25 2.94
N LEU A 49 -10.91 -8.97 2.59
CA LEU A 49 -12.05 -8.15 2.99
C LEU A 49 -13.18 -8.15 1.97
N LYS A 50 -12.91 -8.57 0.74
CA LYS A 50 -13.88 -8.58 -0.37
C LYS A 50 -14.57 -7.22 -0.54
N CYS A 51 -13.80 -6.15 -0.36
CA CYS A 51 -14.32 -4.78 -0.38
C CYS A 51 -14.24 -4.10 -1.75
N GLY A 52 -13.93 -4.86 -2.79
CA GLY A 52 -13.73 -4.32 -4.13
C GLY A 52 -12.30 -3.82 -4.29
N ASN A 53 -12.11 -2.77 -5.08
CA ASN A 53 -10.78 -2.25 -5.37
C ASN A 53 -10.21 -1.48 -4.18
N VAL A 54 -8.92 -1.64 -3.99
CA VAL A 54 -8.16 -0.95 -2.94
C VAL A 54 -7.09 -0.10 -3.61
N TYR A 55 -6.93 1.14 -3.16
CA TYR A 55 -5.82 1.98 -3.59
C TYR A 55 -4.99 2.40 -2.37
N TYR A 56 -3.80 2.91 -2.62
CA TYR A 56 -2.91 3.33 -1.54
C TYR A 56 -2.24 4.65 -1.87
N THR A 57 -1.80 5.34 -0.80
CA THR A 57 -1.06 6.59 -0.91
C THR A 57 0.18 6.52 -0.02
N PHE A 58 1.24 7.23 -0.41
CA PHE A 58 2.43 7.38 0.42
C PHE A 58 3.19 8.67 0.11
#